data_2c8d5ded98641f9bdf77edd8ed18d60e
#
_entry.id   2c8d5ded98641f9bdf77edd8ed18d60e
#
_cell.length_a   1.000
_cell.length_b   1.000
_cell.length_c   1.000
_cell.angle_alpha   90.00
_cell.angle_beta   90.00
_cell.angle_gamma   90.00
#
_symmetry.space_group_name_H-M   'P 1'
#
loop_
_entity.id
_entity.type
_entity.pdbx_description
1 polymer ?
#
loop_
_entity_poly.entity_id
_entity_poly.type
_entity_poly.pdbx_seq_one_letter_code
_entity_poly.pdbx_strand_id
1 'polypeptide(L)'
;MAASTASVASAARAGGFNPVAALPWAVPSLLMIPIVGFVLLLAGVRTRRSASTLVLVTILLTLAVTVFVAVVRHQKSAPYLSGYPWIVSPVALSGATQFQNFTVTMAIGVDHAVLAFIAAGLLVLAFALWWHRGQGRSEQGPIRFQVAAALLLAAAVGVFVSTDLVEIFAFWSLAGVATYLLLAHRWGTDAAAASSRVALSLPLLGDLSLLAGIAVIYSRYGTLSLGQLDGVLHSTAGAGLKSLTTAAILIGLAVVVRAAVWPFHAWQTGTLGAPPAAIVMVVGMWPLLAGSVLIRALPIINGAGPQARTAIAVALGVGVLGSTLYALVSEGARMALVLAGTGAVGLTLLAILGGKGVSASMAALLAVGIGRGAAQLALSSITSGLRSDRLQELGGAWTRLPRASAALLLSVAAMMAATAAALASRPLPWPNWLAAIGLGLTAISLGSLYALVGHGLLRRRRTFDPARVREPAGLVWVATLIPAALALLAAALVHWTGWTRFVTQDQSPPNIPRELAWVALAAVIAVIGGFILSRPPRRLCIELWRLGALVARAWAGAVGLLRRFGAEPVMALSRAFETQALGRAGSEIGSALRAAGELGLPLPEPPLKQDPRSRSGPKPRS
;
A
#
# COMPACT_ATOMS: atom_id res chain seq x y z
N MET A 1 -26.60 -34.30 -4.59
CA MET A 1 -25.44 -34.53 -5.48
C MET A 1 -25.80 -35.01 -6.89
N ALA A 2 -26.81 -35.86 -7.08
CA ALA A 2 -27.21 -36.40 -8.39
C ALA A 2 -27.83 -35.37 -9.37
N ALA A 3 -28.55 -34.36 -8.89
CA ALA A 3 -29.16 -33.32 -9.74
C ALA A 3 -28.12 -32.31 -10.33
N SER A 4 -26.99 -32.10 -9.65
CA SER A 4 -25.91 -31.23 -10.13
C SER A 4 -25.09 -31.85 -11.26
N THR A 5 -24.91 -33.17 -11.24
CA THR A 5 -24.19 -33.89 -12.28
C THR A 5 -24.98 -34.04 -13.59
N ALA A 6 -26.30 -34.11 -13.48
CA ALA A 6 -27.19 -34.19 -14.66
C ALA A 6 -27.22 -32.86 -15.45
N SER A 7 -27.18 -31.69 -14.75
CA SER A 7 -27.15 -30.36 -15.39
C SER A 7 -25.83 -30.11 -16.11
N VAL A 8 -24.70 -30.54 -15.53
CA VAL A 8 -23.38 -30.44 -16.16
C VAL A 8 -23.28 -31.35 -17.41
N ALA A 9 -23.86 -32.54 -17.34
CA ALA A 9 -23.88 -33.46 -18.48
C ALA A 9 -24.77 -32.96 -19.64
N SER A 10 -25.85 -32.23 -19.36
CA SER A 10 -26.71 -31.61 -20.39
C SER A 10 -26.06 -30.42 -21.09
N ALA A 11 -25.32 -29.59 -20.34
CA ALA A 11 -24.57 -28.46 -20.89
C ALA A 11 -23.39 -28.91 -21.78
N ALA A 12 -22.73 -30.02 -21.43
CA ALA A 12 -21.67 -30.60 -22.24
C ALA A 12 -22.15 -31.12 -23.61
N ARG A 13 -23.43 -31.52 -23.73
CA ARG A 13 -24.03 -31.98 -25.01
C ARG A 13 -24.41 -30.83 -25.96
N ALA A 14 -24.51 -29.59 -25.44
CA ALA A 14 -24.89 -28.41 -26.24
C ALA A 14 -23.71 -27.66 -26.84
N GLY A 15 -22.44 -28.10 -26.66
CA GLY A 15 -21.26 -27.42 -27.16
C GLY A 15 -21.03 -26.01 -26.54
N GLY A 16 -21.77 -25.69 -25.49
CA GLY A 16 -21.67 -24.39 -24.81
C GLY A 16 -20.44 -24.28 -23.89
N PHE A 17 -19.86 -23.12 -23.83
CA PHE A 17 -18.78 -22.81 -22.89
C PHE A 17 -19.23 -23.00 -21.43
N ASN A 18 -18.59 -23.92 -20.70
CA ASN A 18 -18.87 -24.11 -19.26
C ASN A 18 -17.93 -23.24 -18.44
N PRO A 19 -18.39 -22.10 -17.90
CA PRO A 19 -17.54 -21.16 -17.18
C PRO A 19 -16.94 -21.73 -15.89
N VAL A 20 -17.60 -22.72 -15.25
CA VAL A 20 -17.09 -23.36 -14.03
C VAL A 20 -15.90 -24.27 -14.35
N ALA A 21 -15.88 -24.92 -15.51
CA ALA A 21 -14.77 -25.75 -15.96
C ALA A 21 -13.50 -24.93 -16.27
N ALA A 22 -13.62 -23.62 -16.45
CA ALA A 22 -12.49 -22.73 -16.67
C ALA A 22 -11.80 -22.26 -15.38
N LEU A 23 -12.41 -22.42 -14.19
CA LEU A 23 -11.83 -21.96 -12.92
C LEU A 23 -10.44 -22.52 -12.61
N PRO A 24 -10.10 -23.79 -12.86
CA PRO A 24 -8.77 -24.33 -12.64
C PRO A 24 -7.67 -23.60 -13.41
N TRP A 25 -8.00 -22.98 -14.53
CA TRP A 25 -7.08 -22.17 -15.34
C TRP A 25 -7.16 -20.68 -15.01
N ALA A 26 -8.37 -20.16 -14.76
CA ALA A 26 -8.59 -18.74 -14.48
C ALA A 26 -7.98 -18.30 -13.15
N VAL A 27 -8.04 -19.12 -12.11
CA VAL A 27 -7.52 -18.76 -10.79
C VAL A 27 -5.98 -18.66 -10.79
N PRO A 28 -5.21 -19.65 -11.27
CA PRO A 28 -3.76 -19.49 -11.40
C PRO A 28 -3.36 -18.35 -12.34
N SER A 29 -4.14 -18.07 -13.39
CA SER A 29 -3.82 -17.00 -14.34
C SER A 29 -3.89 -15.61 -13.72
N LEU A 30 -4.62 -15.40 -12.61
CA LEU A 30 -4.58 -14.15 -11.84
C LEU A 30 -3.15 -13.78 -11.41
N LEU A 31 -2.34 -14.76 -11.02
CA LEU A 31 -0.95 -14.57 -10.64
C LEU A 31 0.00 -14.67 -11.85
N MET A 32 -0.25 -15.60 -12.75
CA MET A 32 0.63 -15.85 -13.90
C MET A 32 0.66 -14.67 -14.88
N ILE A 33 -0.47 -14.00 -15.15
CA ILE A 33 -0.52 -12.86 -16.07
C ILE A 33 0.40 -11.73 -15.62
N PRO A 34 0.36 -11.26 -14.35
CA PRO A 34 1.31 -10.25 -13.87
C PRO A 34 2.78 -10.70 -13.92
N ILE A 35 3.06 -11.95 -13.58
CA ILE A 35 4.43 -12.49 -13.62
C ILE A 35 4.95 -12.54 -15.06
N VAL A 36 4.16 -13.06 -15.99
CA VAL A 36 4.52 -13.11 -17.42
C VAL A 36 4.71 -11.69 -17.96
N GLY A 37 3.82 -10.75 -17.64
CA GLY A 37 3.95 -9.36 -18.01
C GLY A 37 5.25 -8.73 -17.52
N PHE A 38 5.65 -9.01 -16.28
CA PHE A 38 6.92 -8.58 -15.71
C PHE A 38 8.13 -9.21 -16.45
N VAL A 39 8.11 -10.52 -16.68
CA VAL A 39 9.18 -11.24 -17.40
C VAL A 39 9.33 -10.73 -18.83
N LEU A 40 8.23 -10.51 -19.55
CA LEU A 40 8.26 -9.95 -20.91
C LEU A 40 8.84 -8.54 -20.95
N LEU A 41 8.61 -7.72 -19.91
CA LEU A 41 9.26 -6.41 -19.79
C LEU A 41 10.77 -6.52 -19.61
N LEU A 42 11.25 -7.50 -18.85
CA LEU A 42 12.68 -7.75 -18.67
C LEU A 42 13.33 -8.29 -19.95
N ALA A 43 12.63 -9.19 -20.65
CA ALA A 43 13.22 -9.95 -21.77
C ALA A 43 13.36 -9.15 -23.08
N GLY A 44 12.56 -8.12 -23.33
CA GLY A 44 12.61 -7.62 -24.71
C GLY A 44 12.03 -6.24 -25.01
N VAL A 45 11.44 -5.55 -24.04
CA VAL A 45 10.80 -4.26 -24.33
C VAL A 45 11.82 -3.14 -24.26
N ARG A 46 12.14 -2.53 -25.41
CA ARG A 46 13.15 -1.47 -25.53
C ARG A 46 12.58 -0.06 -25.64
N THR A 47 11.27 0.10 -25.88
CA THR A 47 10.66 1.41 -26.02
C THR A 47 9.70 1.73 -24.89
N ARG A 48 9.63 3.01 -24.49
CA ARG A 48 8.70 3.51 -23.46
C ARG A 48 7.24 3.20 -23.79
N ARG A 49 6.85 3.34 -25.07
CA ARG A 49 5.46 3.12 -25.49
C ARG A 49 5.07 1.65 -25.34
N SER A 50 5.91 0.73 -25.82
CA SER A 50 5.66 -0.70 -25.72
C SER A 50 5.66 -1.18 -24.26
N ALA A 51 6.60 -0.68 -23.41
CA ALA A 51 6.60 -0.98 -21.98
C ALA A 51 5.31 -0.55 -21.29
N SER A 52 4.90 0.70 -21.47
CA SER A 52 3.67 1.22 -20.88
C SER A 52 2.41 0.51 -21.40
N THR A 53 2.39 0.14 -22.70
CA THR A 53 1.27 -0.61 -23.27
C THR A 53 1.21 -2.03 -22.70
N LEU A 54 2.35 -2.71 -22.59
CA LEU A 54 2.40 -4.06 -22.00
C LEU A 54 1.89 -4.08 -20.56
N VAL A 55 2.32 -3.14 -19.70
CA VAL A 55 1.83 -3.05 -18.33
C VAL A 55 0.32 -2.80 -18.29
N LEU A 56 -0.21 -1.90 -19.12
CA LEU A 56 -1.65 -1.64 -19.18
C LEU A 56 -2.43 -2.86 -19.68
N VAL A 57 -1.93 -3.57 -20.68
CA VAL A 57 -2.53 -4.83 -21.15
C VAL A 57 -2.52 -5.87 -20.04
N THR A 58 -1.42 -6.00 -19.31
CA THR A 58 -1.32 -6.91 -18.16
C THR A 58 -2.36 -6.57 -17.09
N ILE A 59 -2.52 -5.28 -16.74
CA ILE A 59 -3.55 -4.82 -15.80
C ILE A 59 -4.94 -5.15 -16.29
N LEU A 60 -5.26 -4.85 -17.56
CA LEU A 60 -6.58 -5.11 -18.15
C LEU A 60 -6.91 -6.60 -18.21
N LEU A 61 -5.94 -7.44 -18.59
CA LEU A 61 -6.12 -8.90 -18.60
C LEU A 61 -6.34 -9.44 -17.19
N THR A 62 -5.54 -9.00 -16.22
CA THR A 62 -5.72 -9.41 -14.82
C THR A 62 -7.08 -8.95 -14.29
N LEU A 63 -7.53 -7.75 -14.64
CA LEU A 63 -8.86 -7.23 -14.27
C LEU A 63 -9.97 -8.05 -14.92
N ALA A 64 -9.84 -8.39 -16.21
CA ALA A 64 -10.82 -9.20 -16.93
C ALA A 64 -10.99 -10.59 -16.28
N VAL A 65 -9.87 -11.24 -15.94
CA VAL A 65 -9.91 -12.51 -15.20
C VAL A 65 -10.49 -12.34 -13.80
N THR A 66 -10.16 -11.25 -13.10
CA THR A 66 -10.73 -10.96 -11.78
C THR A 66 -12.26 -10.84 -11.84
N VAL A 67 -12.77 -10.09 -12.81
CA VAL A 67 -14.23 -9.94 -13.05
C VAL A 67 -14.85 -11.27 -13.46
N PHE A 68 -14.20 -12.01 -14.36
CA PHE A 68 -14.68 -13.33 -14.78
C PHE A 68 -14.83 -14.28 -13.58
N VAL A 69 -13.80 -14.41 -12.75
CA VAL A 69 -13.84 -15.25 -11.55
C VAL A 69 -14.90 -14.76 -10.57
N ALA A 70 -15.06 -13.44 -10.38
CA ALA A 70 -16.08 -12.85 -9.51
C ALA A 70 -17.50 -13.21 -9.99
N VAL A 71 -17.77 -13.13 -11.29
CA VAL A 71 -19.08 -13.48 -11.89
C VAL A 71 -19.37 -14.97 -11.77
N VAL A 72 -18.40 -15.82 -12.10
CA VAL A 72 -18.59 -17.29 -12.02
C VAL A 72 -18.80 -17.76 -10.59
N ARG A 73 -18.21 -17.07 -9.63
CA ARG A 73 -18.27 -17.45 -8.21
C ARG A 73 -19.29 -16.66 -7.39
N HIS A 74 -20.08 -15.78 -7.97
CA HIS A 74 -20.94 -14.84 -7.23
C HIS A 74 -21.88 -15.50 -6.20
N GLN A 75 -22.25 -16.77 -6.41
CA GLN A 75 -23.10 -17.54 -5.50
C GLN A 75 -22.32 -18.50 -4.57
N LYS A 76 -20.99 -18.60 -4.71
CA LYS A 76 -20.18 -19.55 -3.95
C LYS A 76 -19.31 -18.81 -2.94
N SER A 77 -19.57 -19.03 -1.66
CA SER A 77 -18.86 -18.38 -0.54
C SER A 77 -17.53 -19.03 -0.18
N ALA A 78 -17.45 -20.36 -0.28
CA ALA A 78 -16.23 -21.07 0.08
C ALA A 78 -15.06 -20.64 -0.82
N PRO A 79 -13.86 -20.39 -0.27
CA PRO A 79 -12.70 -20.03 -1.08
C PRO A 79 -12.40 -21.16 -2.09
N TYR A 80 -12.01 -20.77 -3.29
CA TYR A 80 -11.46 -21.73 -4.26
C TYR A 80 -9.97 -21.86 -3.93
N LEU A 81 -9.54 -23.08 -3.61
CA LEU A 81 -8.17 -23.40 -3.28
C LEU A 81 -7.55 -24.23 -4.40
N SER A 82 -6.37 -23.83 -4.85
CA SER A 82 -5.53 -24.59 -5.76
C SER A 82 -4.12 -24.61 -5.19
N GLY A 83 -3.51 -25.77 -5.03
CA GLY A 83 -2.18 -25.89 -4.44
C GLY A 83 -1.31 -26.87 -5.21
N TYR A 84 -0.06 -26.48 -5.42
CA TYR A 84 0.98 -27.30 -6.01
C TYR A 84 2.18 -27.36 -5.06
N PRO A 85 2.73 -28.54 -4.73
CA PRO A 85 3.94 -28.63 -3.94
C PRO A 85 5.10 -27.99 -4.70
N TRP A 86 5.72 -26.97 -4.12
CA TRP A 86 6.82 -26.25 -4.74
C TRP A 86 8.18 -26.72 -4.22
N ILE A 87 8.32 -26.78 -2.88
CA ILE A 87 9.54 -27.25 -2.24
C ILE A 87 9.16 -28.39 -1.32
N VAL A 88 9.74 -29.56 -1.57
CA VAL A 88 9.61 -30.73 -0.69
C VAL A 88 11.03 -31.10 -0.25
N SER A 89 11.35 -30.83 1.01
CA SER A 89 12.66 -31.16 1.56
C SER A 89 12.49 -32.03 2.81
N PRO A 90 13.17 -33.18 2.89
CA PRO A 90 13.18 -33.96 4.12
C PRO A 90 13.97 -33.19 5.19
N VAL A 91 13.33 -32.81 6.28
CA VAL A 91 13.95 -32.17 7.43
C VAL A 91 14.02 -33.17 8.56
N ALA A 92 15.26 -33.47 9.01
CA ALA A 92 15.47 -34.22 10.24
C ALA A 92 15.18 -33.31 11.43
N LEU A 93 14.07 -33.55 12.15
CA LEU A 93 13.85 -32.91 13.43
C LEU A 93 14.76 -33.53 14.46
N SER A 94 15.52 -32.72 15.19
CA SER A 94 16.43 -33.19 16.26
C SER A 94 15.64 -34.03 17.29
N GLY A 95 16.00 -35.30 17.38
CA GLY A 95 15.37 -36.25 18.31
C GLY A 95 14.22 -37.09 17.77
N ALA A 96 13.81 -36.93 16.52
CA ALA A 96 12.76 -37.75 15.90
C ALA A 96 13.37 -38.86 15.01
N THR A 97 12.88 -40.07 15.16
CA THR A 97 13.20 -41.20 14.29
C THR A 97 12.52 -41.15 12.91
N GLN A 98 11.67 -40.14 12.68
CA GLN A 98 10.97 -39.94 11.42
C GLN A 98 11.32 -38.58 10.82
N PHE A 99 11.69 -38.60 9.52
CA PHE A 99 11.84 -37.37 8.72
C PHE A 99 10.43 -36.80 8.44
N GLN A 100 10.18 -35.57 8.89
CA GLN A 100 9.02 -34.83 8.39
C GLN A 100 9.42 -34.08 7.12
N ASN A 101 8.63 -34.21 6.08
CA ASN A 101 8.85 -33.45 4.87
C ASN A 101 8.44 -31.98 5.12
N PHE A 102 9.41 -31.08 5.02
CA PHE A 102 9.13 -29.67 4.88
C PHE A 102 8.56 -29.44 3.48
N THR A 103 7.28 -29.14 3.40
CA THR A 103 6.59 -28.92 2.13
C THR A 103 6.11 -27.47 2.09
N VAL A 104 6.67 -26.68 1.17
CA VAL A 104 6.10 -25.38 0.80
C VAL A 104 5.20 -25.62 -0.42
N THR A 105 3.92 -25.43 -0.24
CA THR A 105 2.93 -25.51 -1.31
C THR A 105 2.69 -24.12 -1.87
N MET A 106 2.82 -23.95 -3.18
CA MET A 106 2.30 -22.78 -3.87
C MET A 106 0.78 -22.88 -3.88
N ALA A 107 0.15 -22.30 -2.88
CA ALA A 107 -1.29 -22.44 -2.63
C ALA A 107 -2.00 -21.11 -2.89
N ILE A 108 -2.82 -21.09 -3.93
CA ILE A 108 -3.61 -19.96 -4.37
C ILE A 108 -5.03 -20.12 -3.84
N GLY A 109 -5.49 -19.15 -3.06
CA GLY A 109 -6.86 -19.08 -2.57
C GLY A 109 -7.56 -17.82 -3.08
N VAL A 110 -8.76 -17.99 -3.63
CA VAL A 110 -9.53 -16.88 -4.14
C VAL A 110 -10.95 -16.93 -3.58
N ASP A 111 -11.28 -15.88 -2.83
CA ASP A 111 -12.62 -15.54 -2.38
C ASP A 111 -13.02 -14.14 -2.90
N HIS A 112 -14.19 -13.69 -2.58
CA HIS A 112 -14.67 -12.36 -3.01
C HIS A 112 -13.85 -11.22 -2.41
N ALA A 113 -13.29 -11.40 -1.22
CA ALA A 113 -12.43 -10.45 -0.56
C ALA A 113 -11.12 -10.26 -1.33
N VAL A 114 -10.48 -11.36 -1.70
CA VAL A 114 -9.26 -11.37 -2.52
C VAL A 114 -9.50 -10.67 -3.86
N LEU A 115 -10.61 -10.98 -4.54
CA LEU A 115 -10.96 -10.35 -5.81
C LEU A 115 -11.14 -8.83 -5.68
N ALA A 116 -11.75 -8.37 -4.58
CA ALA A 116 -11.92 -6.95 -4.31
C ALA A 116 -10.57 -6.25 -4.05
N PHE A 117 -9.65 -6.89 -3.31
CA PHE A 117 -8.30 -6.36 -3.11
C PHE A 117 -7.50 -6.29 -4.43
N ILE A 118 -7.58 -7.33 -5.26
CA ILE A 118 -6.95 -7.33 -6.58
C ILE A 118 -7.50 -6.18 -7.41
N ALA A 119 -8.83 -6.04 -7.51
CA ALA A 119 -9.46 -4.97 -8.29
C ALA A 119 -9.02 -3.58 -7.81
N ALA A 120 -9.01 -3.33 -6.49
CA ALA A 120 -8.57 -2.06 -5.92
C ALA A 120 -7.09 -1.78 -6.21
N GLY A 121 -6.21 -2.77 -6.07
CA GLY A 121 -4.79 -2.66 -6.38
C GLY A 121 -4.55 -2.35 -7.86
N LEU A 122 -5.27 -3.04 -8.76
CA LEU A 122 -5.23 -2.78 -10.20
C LEU A 122 -5.66 -1.35 -10.54
N LEU A 123 -6.71 -0.84 -9.89
CA LEU A 123 -7.18 0.54 -10.09
C LEU A 123 -6.13 1.55 -9.65
N VAL A 124 -5.53 1.39 -8.48
CA VAL A 124 -4.46 2.29 -7.98
C VAL A 124 -3.30 2.34 -8.98
N LEU A 125 -2.84 1.18 -9.46
CA LEU A 125 -1.74 1.10 -10.43
C LEU A 125 -2.12 1.67 -11.79
N ALA A 126 -3.30 1.34 -12.31
CA ALA A 126 -3.77 1.82 -13.61
C ALA A 126 -3.84 3.35 -13.68
N PHE A 127 -4.45 4.00 -12.66
CA PHE A 127 -4.58 5.45 -12.63
C PHE A 127 -3.25 6.16 -12.38
N ALA A 128 -2.36 5.59 -11.55
CA ALA A 128 -1.02 6.12 -11.37
C ALA A 128 -0.22 6.07 -12.68
N LEU A 129 -0.28 4.97 -13.42
CA LEU A 129 0.37 4.81 -14.73
C LEU A 129 -0.24 5.73 -15.80
N TRP A 130 -1.57 5.88 -15.79
CA TRP A 130 -2.24 6.79 -16.71
C TRP A 130 -1.80 8.23 -16.48
N TRP A 131 -1.80 8.68 -15.23
CA TRP A 131 -1.33 10.00 -14.86
C TRP A 131 0.15 10.20 -15.26
N HIS A 132 1.01 9.22 -14.95
CA HIS A 132 2.43 9.23 -15.33
C HIS A 132 2.63 9.37 -16.83
N ARG A 133 1.80 8.69 -17.62
CA ARG A 133 1.86 8.74 -19.09
C ARG A 133 1.56 10.14 -19.64
N GLY A 134 0.66 10.88 -18.99
CA GLY A 134 0.30 12.25 -19.36
C GLY A 134 1.34 13.31 -19.00
N GLN A 135 2.09 13.10 -17.92
CA GLN A 135 3.07 14.07 -17.38
C GLN A 135 4.53 13.81 -17.79
N GLY A 136 4.85 12.59 -18.12
CA GLY A 136 6.22 12.07 -18.10
C GLY A 136 7.02 12.21 -19.38
N ARG A 137 7.07 13.37 -20.07
CA ARG A 137 7.91 13.54 -21.27
C ARG A 137 9.40 13.66 -20.97
N SER A 138 9.81 14.00 -19.76
CA SER A 138 11.20 14.32 -19.40
C SER A 138 11.86 13.38 -18.38
N GLU A 139 11.21 12.26 -17.99
CA GLU A 139 11.79 11.37 -16.98
C GLU A 139 12.86 10.43 -17.57
N GLN A 140 13.98 10.32 -16.88
CA GLN A 140 15.07 9.41 -17.22
C GLN A 140 14.69 7.96 -16.91
N GLY A 141 15.01 7.03 -17.81
CA GLY A 141 14.82 5.60 -17.59
C GLY A 141 13.37 5.11 -17.52
N PRO A 142 12.49 5.49 -18.46
CA PRO A 142 11.05 5.20 -18.39
C PRO A 142 10.71 3.70 -18.37
N ILE A 143 11.57 2.85 -18.92
CA ILE A 143 11.36 1.39 -18.91
C ILE A 143 11.53 0.84 -17.50
N ARG A 144 12.53 1.31 -16.75
CA ARG A 144 12.76 0.87 -15.36
C ARG A 144 11.58 1.16 -14.44
N PHE A 145 10.91 2.31 -14.65
CA PHE A 145 9.69 2.63 -13.91
C PHE A 145 8.58 1.61 -14.19
N GLN A 146 8.39 1.22 -15.44
CA GLN A 146 7.38 0.25 -15.86
C GLN A 146 7.70 -1.15 -15.32
N VAL A 147 8.98 -1.54 -15.33
CA VAL A 147 9.45 -2.81 -14.74
C VAL A 147 9.14 -2.86 -13.24
N ALA A 148 9.48 -1.81 -12.50
CA ALA A 148 9.21 -1.75 -11.07
C ALA A 148 7.69 -1.72 -10.75
N ALA A 149 6.88 -1.06 -11.59
CA ALA A 149 5.43 -1.06 -11.46
C ALA A 149 4.82 -2.45 -11.75
N ALA A 150 5.33 -3.15 -12.76
CA ALA A 150 4.90 -4.53 -13.07
C ALA A 150 5.31 -5.52 -11.98
N LEU A 151 6.50 -5.33 -11.39
CA LEU A 151 6.95 -6.12 -10.25
C LEU A 151 6.04 -5.89 -9.02
N LEU A 152 5.65 -4.63 -8.75
CA LEU A 152 4.71 -4.31 -7.68
C LEU A 152 3.34 -4.95 -7.93
N LEU A 153 2.88 -4.96 -9.19
CA LEU A 153 1.62 -5.61 -9.57
C LEU A 153 1.68 -7.12 -9.29
N ALA A 154 2.72 -7.81 -9.78
CA ALA A 154 2.87 -9.25 -9.59
C ALA A 154 2.98 -9.62 -8.10
N ALA A 155 3.78 -8.85 -7.35
CA ALA A 155 3.96 -9.05 -5.92
C ALA A 155 2.66 -8.78 -5.13
N ALA A 156 1.92 -7.73 -5.46
CA ALA A 156 0.66 -7.40 -4.79
C ALA A 156 -0.40 -8.49 -5.02
N VAL A 157 -0.58 -8.93 -6.26
CA VAL A 157 -1.50 -10.03 -6.57
C VAL A 157 -1.06 -11.30 -5.86
N GLY A 158 0.26 -11.60 -5.84
CA GLY A 158 0.81 -12.72 -5.08
C GLY A 158 0.44 -12.67 -3.61
N VAL A 159 0.66 -11.53 -2.92
CA VAL A 159 0.21 -11.37 -1.53
C VAL A 159 -1.28 -11.62 -1.37
N PHE A 160 -2.12 -11.12 -2.29
CA PHE A 160 -3.58 -11.25 -2.16
C PHE A 160 -4.08 -12.69 -2.35
N VAL A 161 -3.48 -13.47 -3.24
CA VAL A 161 -3.94 -14.84 -3.53
C VAL A 161 -3.28 -15.93 -2.69
N SER A 162 -2.13 -15.67 -2.07
CA SER A 162 -1.38 -16.65 -1.30
C SER A 162 -2.15 -17.13 -0.07
N THR A 163 -2.14 -18.43 0.19
CA THR A 163 -2.74 -19.05 1.38
C THR A 163 -1.71 -19.71 2.30
N ASP A 164 -0.44 -19.65 1.93
CA ASP A 164 0.69 -20.10 2.74
C ASP A 164 1.48 -18.91 3.29
N LEU A 165 1.94 -18.99 4.53
CA LEU A 165 2.63 -17.89 5.22
C LEU A 165 3.98 -17.55 4.58
N VAL A 166 4.73 -18.55 4.07
CA VAL A 166 6.02 -18.31 3.40
C VAL A 166 5.79 -17.64 2.04
N GLU A 167 4.76 -18.05 1.33
CA GLU A 167 4.39 -17.45 0.07
C GLU A 167 3.97 -15.98 0.25
N ILE A 168 3.14 -15.70 1.28
CA ILE A 168 2.81 -14.32 1.68
C ILE A 168 4.08 -13.53 1.95
N PHE A 169 5.04 -14.07 2.72
CA PHE A 169 6.30 -13.40 3.04
C PHE A 169 7.12 -13.14 1.76
N ALA A 170 7.22 -14.10 0.86
CA ALA A 170 7.97 -13.96 -0.37
C ALA A 170 7.43 -12.82 -1.26
N PHE A 171 6.12 -12.79 -1.52
CA PHE A 171 5.49 -11.74 -2.30
C PHE A 171 5.45 -10.39 -1.57
N TRP A 172 5.32 -10.38 -0.25
CA TRP A 172 5.39 -9.19 0.58
C TRP A 172 6.78 -8.53 0.49
N SER A 173 7.84 -9.32 0.61
CA SER A 173 9.22 -8.84 0.46
C SER A 173 9.50 -8.37 -0.96
N LEU A 174 8.97 -9.07 -1.96
CA LEU A 174 9.06 -8.67 -3.36
C LEU A 174 8.33 -7.33 -3.63
N ALA A 175 7.16 -7.09 -3.01
CA ALA A 175 6.48 -5.80 -3.05
C ALA A 175 7.33 -4.69 -2.40
N GLY A 176 8.11 -5.03 -1.35
CA GLY A 176 9.09 -4.15 -0.73
C GLY A 176 10.21 -3.75 -1.69
N VAL A 177 10.77 -4.73 -2.40
CA VAL A 177 11.79 -4.49 -3.43
C VAL A 177 11.25 -3.62 -4.57
N ALA A 178 10.04 -3.92 -5.06
CA ALA A 178 9.39 -3.12 -6.09
C ALA A 178 9.17 -1.66 -5.64
N THR A 179 8.77 -1.47 -4.37
CA THR A 179 8.64 -0.15 -3.75
C THR A 179 9.98 0.59 -3.74
N TYR A 180 11.05 -0.06 -3.28
CA TYR A 180 12.40 0.51 -3.31
C TYR A 180 12.79 0.96 -4.73
N LEU A 181 12.59 0.12 -5.74
CA LEU A 181 12.92 0.43 -7.14
C LEU A 181 12.10 1.61 -7.68
N LEU A 182 10.81 1.70 -7.34
CA LEU A 182 9.95 2.83 -7.71
C LEU A 182 10.43 4.14 -7.09
N LEU A 183 10.83 4.11 -5.82
CA LEU A 183 11.26 5.30 -5.09
C LEU A 183 12.68 5.73 -5.46
N ALA A 184 13.55 4.76 -5.77
CA ALA A 184 14.90 4.99 -6.27
C ALA A 184 14.94 5.40 -7.76
N HIS A 185 13.79 5.53 -8.44
CA HIS A 185 13.75 5.74 -9.88
C HIS A 185 14.58 6.93 -10.38
N ARG A 186 14.62 8.03 -9.62
CA ARG A 186 15.45 9.21 -9.91
C ARG A 186 16.85 9.10 -9.30
N TRP A 187 17.43 7.92 -9.31
CA TRP A 187 18.78 7.75 -8.80
C TRP A 187 19.78 8.66 -9.54
N GLY A 188 20.86 9.02 -8.87
CA GLY A 188 21.79 10.06 -9.32
C GLY A 188 21.55 11.41 -8.66
N THR A 189 20.47 11.53 -7.83
CA THR A 189 20.30 12.65 -6.90
C THR A 189 20.46 12.15 -5.47
N ASP A 190 21.17 12.92 -4.62
CA ASP A 190 21.37 12.57 -3.20
C ASP A 190 20.04 12.41 -2.45
N ALA A 191 19.04 13.20 -2.83
CA ALA A 191 17.70 13.12 -2.25
C ALA A 191 17.01 11.79 -2.56
N ALA A 192 17.08 11.29 -3.80
CA ALA A 192 16.50 10.01 -4.18
C ALA A 192 17.26 8.84 -3.52
N ALA A 193 18.59 8.93 -3.43
CA ALA A 193 19.40 7.92 -2.77
C ALA A 193 19.14 7.86 -1.25
N ALA A 194 18.94 9.01 -0.60
CA ALA A 194 18.57 9.06 0.82
C ALA A 194 17.16 8.50 1.06
N SER A 195 16.18 8.90 0.23
CA SER A 195 14.79 8.44 0.31
C SER A 195 14.66 6.93 0.12
N SER A 196 15.35 6.39 -0.86
CA SER A 196 15.30 4.96 -1.16
C SER A 196 15.93 4.10 -0.06
N ARG A 197 17.03 4.57 0.56
CA ARG A 197 17.64 3.86 1.71
C ARG A 197 16.68 3.76 2.90
N VAL A 198 15.97 4.85 3.24
CA VAL A 198 14.98 4.83 4.32
C VAL A 198 13.80 3.92 3.96
N ALA A 199 13.37 3.96 2.69
CA ALA A 199 12.29 3.11 2.18
C ALA A 199 12.64 1.61 2.16
N LEU A 200 13.91 1.24 2.19
CA LEU A 200 14.34 -0.14 2.32
C LEU A 200 14.57 -0.54 3.79
N SER A 201 15.37 0.25 4.52
CA SER A 201 15.87 -0.15 5.85
C SER A 201 14.77 -0.22 6.90
N LEU A 202 13.85 0.73 6.93
CA LEU A 202 12.81 0.76 7.97
C LEU A 202 11.75 -0.33 7.77
N PRO A 203 11.20 -0.55 6.56
CA PRO A 203 10.30 -1.66 6.33
C PRO A 203 10.91 -3.04 6.50
N LEU A 204 12.23 -3.19 6.32
CA LEU A 204 12.93 -4.45 6.55
C LEU A 204 12.76 -4.97 7.98
N LEU A 205 12.65 -4.07 8.98
CA LEU A 205 12.30 -4.47 10.36
C LEU A 205 10.94 -5.16 10.42
N GLY A 206 9.96 -4.67 9.66
CA GLY A 206 8.66 -5.30 9.54
C GLY A 206 8.74 -6.66 8.85
N ASP A 207 9.53 -6.77 7.79
CA ASP A 207 9.71 -8.03 7.06
C ASP A 207 10.39 -9.09 7.92
N LEU A 208 11.43 -8.71 8.66
CA LEU A 208 12.10 -9.60 9.62
C LEU A 208 11.16 -10.01 10.76
N SER A 209 10.30 -9.11 11.22
CA SER A 209 9.28 -9.44 12.23
C SER A 209 8.27 -10.46 11.67
N LEU A 210 7.83 -10.29 10.42
CA LEU A 210 6.93 -11.26 9.77
C LEU A 210 7.60 -12.63 9.67
N LEU A 211 8.84 -12.68 9.20
CA LEU A 211 9.61 -13.93 9.09
C LEU A 211 9.79 -14.60 10.45
N ALA A 212 10.14 -13.84 11.49
CA ALA A 212 10.28 -14.37 12.83
C ALA A 212 8.94 -14.91 13.37
N GLY A 213 7.82 -14.21 13.12
CA GLY A 213 6.48 -14.69 13.47
C GLY A 213 6.13 -16.01 12.78
N ILE A 214 6.45 -16.14 11.48
CA ILE A 214 6.27 -17.36 10.70
C ILE A 214 7.12 -18.51 11.26
N ALA A 215 8.38 -18.24 11.60
CA ALA A 215 9.28 -19.24 12.21
C ALA A 215 8.73 -19.75 13.56
N VAL A 216 8.20 -18.87 14.39
CA VAL A 216 7.55 -19.26 15.67
C VAL A 216 6.32 -20.13 15.41
N ILE A 217 5.48 -19.80 14.43
CA ILE A 217 4.31 -20.62 14.05
C ILE A 217 4.78 -22.00 13.60
N TYR A 218 5.70 -22.04 12.65
CA TYR A 218 6.20 -23.31 12.10
C TYR A 218 6.83 -24.21 13.17
N SER A 219 7.65 -23.64 14.05
CA SER A 219 8.31 -24.40 15.13
C SER A 219 7.32 -25.04 16.12
N ARG A 220 6.11 -24.50 16.19
CA ARG A 220 5.07 -24.97 17.14
C ARG A 220 4.03 -25.89 16.49
N TYR A 221 3.61 -25.56 15.28
CA TYR A 221 2.46 -26.22 14.63
C TYR A 221 2.88 -27.09 13.43
N GLY A 222 4.12 -26.98 12.96
CA GLY A 222 4.64 -27.78 11.84
C GLY A 222 3.95 -27.47 10.51
N THR A 223 3.11 -26.43 10.45
CA THR A 223 2.40 -26.04 9.23
C THR A 223 2.54 -24.56 8.93
N LEU A 224 2.56 -24.22 7.65
CA LEU A 224 2.61 -22.86 7.11
C LEU A 224 1.31 -22.49 6.39
N SER A 225 0.44 -23.47 6.12
CA SER A 225 -0.85 -23.27 5.49
C SER A 225 -1.85 -22.62 6.46
N LEU A 226 -2.42 -21.48 6.06
CA LEU A 226 -3.42 -20.76 6.87
C LEU A 226 -4.67 -21.61 7.14
N GLY A 227 -5.10 -22.44 6.17
CA GLY A 227 -6.27 -23.31 6.35
C GLY A 227 -6.02 -24.43 7.35
N GLN A 228 -4.84 -25.06 7.33
CA GLN A 228 -4.47 -26.07 8.31
C GLN A 228 -4.29 -25.46 9.71
N LEU A 229 -3.67 -24.29 9.77
CA LEU A 229 -3.46 -23.56 11.03
C LEU A 229 -4.79 -23.18 11.68
N ASP A 230 -5.76 -22.71 10.90
CA ASP A 230 -7.10 -22.38 11.40
C ASP A 230 -7.79 -23.63 11.99
N GLY A 231 -7.72 -24.78 11.32
CA GLY A 231 -8.22 -26.05 11.82
C GLY A 231 -7.57 -26.48 13.14
N VAL A 232 -6.24 -26.35 13.26
CA VAL A 232 -5.50 -26.69 14.48
C VAL A 232 -5.88 -25.74 15.62
N LEU A 233 -6.00 -24.44 15.36
CA LEU A 233 -6.36 -23.43 16.36
C LEU A 233 -7.78 -23.65 16.92
N HIS A 234 -8.71 -24.11 16.10
CA HIS A 234 -10.06 -24.43 16.57
C HIS A 234 -10.10 -25.73 17.41
N SER A 235 -9.25 -26.72 17.10
CA SER A 235 -9.18 -27.99 17.83
C SER A 235 -8.46 -27.90 19.17
N THR A 236 -7.50 -26.97 19.32
CA THR A 236 -6.65 -26.80 20.51
C THR A 236 -7.10 -25.66 21.42
N ALA A 237 -8.33 -25.19 21.29
CA ALA A 237 -8.88 -24.10 22.09
C ALA A 237 -8.78 -24.42 23.60
N GLY A 238 -7.71 -24.00 24.24
CA GLY A 238 -7.47 -24.14 25.68
C GLY A 238 -6.06 -24.57 26.10
N ALA A 239 -5.23 -25.11 25.21
CA ALA A 239 -3.90 -25.62 25.57
C ALA A 239 -2.78 -24.61 25.22
N GLY A 240 -2.30 -23.85 26.21
CA GLY A 240 -0.95 -23.28 26.25
C GLY A 240 -0.55 -22.29 25.13
N LEU A 241 -1.31 -21.24 24.89
CA LEU A 241 -1.18 -20.30 23.76
C LEU A 241 -0.07 -19.23 23.85
N LYS A 242 0.88 -19.33 24.82
CA LYS A 242 1.92 -18.29 25.01
C LYS A 242 2.80 -18.05 23.78
N SER A 243 3.13 -19.09 23.01
CA SER A 243 3.94 -18.96 21.82
C SER A 243 3.22 -18.29 20.66
N LEU A 244 1.88 -18.43 20.59
CA LEU A 244 1.06 -17.78 19.59
C LEU A 244 1.00 -16.27 19.81
N THR A 245 1.02 -15.82 21.06
CA THR A 245 1.07 -14.39 21.42
C THR A 245 2.29 -13.71 20.81
N THR A 246 3.46 -14.31 20.90
CA THR A 246 4.69 -13.77 20.26
C THR A 246 4.55 -13.69 18.75
N ALA A 247 4.09 -14.77 18.11
CA ALA A 247 3.89 -14.78 16.66
C ALA A 247 2.87 -13.71 16.20
N ALA A 248 1.75 -13.59 16.92
CA ALA A 248 0.72 -12.60 16.62
C ALA A 248 1.23 -11.16 16.76
N ILE A 249 2.02 -10.85 17.81
CA ILE A 249 2.64 -9.53 17.98
C ILE A 249 3.65 -9.25 16.87
N LEU A 250 4.48 -10.22 16.47
CA LEU A 250 5.46 -10.06 15.41
C LEU A 250 4.80 -9.82 14.04
N ILE A 251 3.73 -10.54 13.71
CA ILE A 251 2.93 -10.30 12.50
C ILE A 251 2.25 -8.93 12.58
N GLY A 252 1.68 -8.59 13.73
CA GLY A 252 1.08 -7.27 13.96
C GLY A 252 2.08 -6.13 13.78
N LEU A 253 3.30 -6.29 14.28
CA LEU A 253 4.39 -5.32 14.09
C LEU A 253 4.74 -5.16 12.61
N ALA A 254 4.83 -6.25 11.85
CA ALA A 254 5.07 -6.19 10.41
C ALA A 254 4.00 -5.35 9.69
N VAL A 255 2.72 -5.56 10.03
CA VAL A 255 1.59 -4.79 9.49
C VAL A 255 1.72 -3.31 9.85
N VAL A 256 2.00 -2.97 11.12
CA VAL A 256 2.14 -1.58 11.60
C VAL A 256 3.28 -0.86 10.89
N VAL A 257 4.44 -1.51 10.74
CA VAL A 257 5.61 -0.95 10.05
C VAL A 257 5.32 -0.68 8.58
N ARG A 258 4.73 -1.65 7.87
CA ARG A 258 4.42 -1.54 6.44
C ARG A 258 3.22 -0.63 6.15
N ALA A 259 2.27 -0.50 7.06
CA ALA A 259 1.22 0.50 7.00
C ALA A 259 1.75 1.93 7.22
N ALA A 260 3.04 2.07 7.55
CA ALA A 260 3.71 3.33 7.82
C ALA A 260 3.07 4.14 8.95
N VAL A 261 2.45 3.46 9.90
CA VAL A 261 1.87 4.11 11.07
C VAL A 261 3.00 4.70 11.93
N TRP A 262 2.79 5.89 12.50
CA TRP A 262 3.81 6.49 13.37
C TRP A 262 4.17 5.49 14.51
N PRO A 263 5.45 5.31 14.85
CA PRO A 263 6.65 6.05 14.45
C PRO A 263 7.30 5.59 13.12
N PHE A 264 6.78 4.59 12.44
CA PHE A 264 7.39 3.99 11.25
C PHE A 264 7.07 4.72 9.93
N HIS A 265 6.45 5.90 9.98
CA HIS A 265 6.00 6.67 8.81
C HIS A 265 7.14 7.18 7.91
N ALA A 266 8.37 7.26 8.43
CA ALA A 266 9.49 7.92 7.75
C ALA A 266 9.80 7.33 6.37
N TRP A 267 9.56 6.04 6.15
CA TRP A 267 9.78 5.43 4.85
C TRP A 267 8.75 5.87 3.78
N GLN A 268 7.54 6.26 4.17
CA GLN A 268 6.56 6.86 3.24
C GLN A 268 6.77 8.37 3.08
N THR A 269 7.06 9.10 4.14
CA THR A 269 7.31 10.56 4.03
C THR A 269 8.64 10.87 3.35
N GLY A 270 9.64 10.00 3.49
CA GLY A 270 10.90 10.07 2.75
C GLY A 270 10.74 9.91 1.24
N THR A 271 9.59 9.39 0.76
CA THR A 271 9.33 9.15 -0.67
C THR A 271 8.97 10.39 -1.47
N LEU A 272 8.77 11.54 -0.84
CA LEU A 272 8.26 12.76 -1.49
C LEU A 272 9.18 13.33 -2.58
N GLY A 273 10.45 12.90 -2.65
CA GLY A 273 11.37 13.18 -3.75
C GLY A 273 11.17 12.30 -4.99
N ALA A 274 10.43 11.19 -4.88
CA ALA A 274 10.16 10.28 -5.97
C ALA A 274 9.15 10.86 -6.99
N PRO A 275 9.01 10.25 -8.19
CA PRO A 275 7.95 10.61 -9.13
C PRO A 275 6.57 10.51 -8.46
N PRO A 276 5.65 11.46 -8.70
CA PRO A 276 4.33 11.44 -8.08
C PRO A 276 3.57 10.12 -8.28
N ALA A 277 3.66 9.52 -9.46
CA ALA A 277 3.03 8.23 -9.74
C ALA A 277 3.59 7.10 -8.86
N ALA A 278 4.91 7.09 -8.58
CA ALA A 278 5.51 6.13 -7.66
C ALA A 278 4.95 6.29 -6.24
N ILE A 279 4.84 7.55 -5.78
CA ILE A 279 4.27 7.85 -4.46
C ILE A 279 2.83 7.33 -4.37
N VAL A 280 2.02 7.58 -5.41
CA VAL A 280 0.62 7.10 -5.49
C VAL A 280 0.54 5.58 -5.40
N MET A 281 1.37 4.86 -6.18
CA MET A 281 1.41 3.41 -6.14
C MET A 281 1.75 2.90 -4.74
N VAL A 282 2.71 3.51 -4.09
CA VAL A 282 3.16 3.11 -2.74
C VAL A 282 2.11 3.43 -1.68
N VAL A 283 1.63 4.67 -1.61
CA VAL A 283 0.69 5.08 -0.54
C VAL A 283 -0.71 4.47 -0.70
N GLY A 284 -1.11 4.14 -1.92
CA GLY A 284 -2.39 3.48 -2.21
C GLY A 284 -2.33 1.96 -2.03
N MET A 285 -1.22 1.31 -2.43
CA MET A 285 -1.11 -0.13 -2.41
C MET A 285 -0.83 -0.70 -1.01
N TRP A 286 0.08 -0.10 -0.24
CA TRP A 286 0.49 -0.66 1.05
C TRP A 286 -0.62 -0.80 2.09
N PRO A 287 -1.62 0.11 2.17
CA PRO A 287 -2.79 -0.13 3.02
C PRO A 287 -3.55 -1.40 2.66
N LEU A 288 -3.72 -1.66 1.35
CA LEU A 288 -4.42 -2.85 0.86
C LEU A 288 -3.64 -4.12 1.21
N LEU A 289 -2.32 -4.12 0.99
CA LEU A 289 -1.44 -5.24 1.34
C LEU A 289 -1.44 -5.50 2.85
N ALA A 290 -1.18 -4.46 3.65
CA ALA A 290 -1.13 -4.58 5.10
C ALA A 290 -2.46 -5.04 5.71
N GLY A 291 -3.57 -4.50 5.21
CA GLY A 291 -4.91 -4.91 5.66
C GLY A 291 -5.28 -6.33 5.24
N SER A 292 -4.91 -6.76 4.03
CA SER A 292 -5.16 -8.13 3.58
C SER A 292 -4.39 -9.15 4.42
N VAL A 293 -3.14 -8.85 4.78
CA VAL A 293 -2.35 -9.71 5.68
C VAL A 293 -2.93 -9.71 7.09
N LEU A 294 -3.35 -8.54 7.60
CA LEU A 294 -3.98 -8.45 8.92
C LEU A 294 -5.26 -9.29 9.00
N ILE A 295 -6.13 -9.21 7.98
CA ILE A 295 -7.38 -9.99 7.92
C ILE A 295 -7.08 -11.49 7.98
N ARG A 296 -6.10 -11.96 7.23
CA ARG A 296 -5.69 -13.37 7.23
C ARG A 296 -5.00 -13.81 8.51
N ALA A 297 -4.36 -12.87 9.22
CA ALA A 297 -3.75 -13.13 10.51
C ALA A 297 -4.76 -13.09 11.67
N LEU A 298 -6.02 -12.67 11.45
CA LEU A 298 -7.03 -12.61 12.51
C LEU A 298 -7.23 -13.92 13.27
N PRO A 299 -7.29 -15.11 12.65
CA PRO A 299 -7.37 -16.38 13.38
C PRO A 299 -6.20 -16.55 14.36
N ILE A 300 -4.98 -16.23 13.93
CA ILE A 300 -3.76 -16.28 14.75
C ILE A 300 -3.85 -15.28 15.92
N ILE A 301 -4.25 -14.04 15.62
CA ILE A 301 -4.36 -12.97 16.63
C ILE A 301 -5.47 -13.27 17.63
N ASN A 302 -6.58 -13.81 17.18
CA ASN A 302 -7.71 -14.20 18.04
C ASN A 302 -7.35 -15.39 18.91
N GLY A 303 -6.68 -16.40 18.36
CA GLY A 303 -6.18 -17.55 19.10
C GLY A 303 -5.07 -17.20 20.11
N ALA A 304 -4.30 -16.14 19.86
CA ALA A 304 -3.27 -15.64 20.78
C ALA A 304 -3.82 -14.94 22.03
N GLY A 305 -5.12 -14.66 22.06
CA GLY A 305 -5.79 -14.05 23.19
C GLY A 305 -5.77 -12.52 23.20
N PRO A 306 -6.35 -11.91 24.27
CA PRO A 306 -6.57 -10.45 24.31
C PRO A 306 -5.28 -9.64 24.39
N GLN A 307 -4.20 -10.19 24.96
CA GLN A 307 -2.93 -9.48 25.13
C GLN A 307 -2.29 -9.08 23.79
N ALA A 308 -2.22 -10.02 22.83
CA ALA A 308 -1.69 -9.73 21.51
C ALA A 308 -2.52 -8.68 20.77
N ARG A 309 -3.84 -8.86 20.81
CA ARG A 309 -4.79 -7.90 20.20
C ARG A 309 -4.63 -6.51 20.80
N THR A 310 -4.54 -6.39 22.11
CA THR A 310 -4.36 -5.11 22.82
C THR A 310 -3.03 -4.48 22.48
N ALA A 311 -1.94 -5.23 22.43
CA ALA A 311 -0.62 -4.71 22.05
C ALA A 311 -0.62 -4.10 20.64
N ILE A 312 -1.19 -4.82 19.65
CA ILE A 312 -1.31 -4.34 18.28
C ILE A 312 -2.23 -3.11 18.23
N ALA A 313 -3.34 -3.13 18.94
CA ALA A 313 -4.28 -2.02 18.99
C ALA A 313 -3.66 -0.75 19.60
N VAL A 314 -2.89 -0.89 20.68
CA VAL A 314 -2.16 0.23 21.30
C VAL A 314 -1.13 0.80 20.33
N ALA A 315 -0.36 -0.05 19.64
CA ALA A 315 0.61 0.39 18.66
C ALA A 315 -0.05 1.18 17.51
N LEU A 316 -1.19 0.68 16.99
CA LEU A 316 -1.97 1.39 15.98
C LEU A 316 -2.56 2.70 16.51
N GLY A 317 -3.12 2.70 17.72
CA GLY A 317 -3.72 3.88 18.34
C GLY A 317 -2.72 5.01 18.58
N VAL A 318 -1.58 4.68 19.19
CA VAL A 318 -0.46 5.63 19.36
C VAL A 318 0.02 6.14 18.00
N GLY A 319 0.09 5.24 17.02
CA GLY A 319 0.49 5.59 15.67
C GLY A 319 -0.51 6.52 14.97
N VAL A 320 -1.80 6.35 15.14
CA VAL A 320 -2.85 7.27 14.62
C VAL A 320 -2.67 8.65 15.23
N LEU A 321 -2.54 8.74 16.55
CA LEU A 321 -2.33 10.01 17.24
C LEU A 321 -1.05 10.72 16.77
N GLY A 322 0.07 10.00 16.73
CA GLY A 322 1.34 10.56 16.27
C GLY A 322 1.29 11.03 14.82
N SER A 323 0.71 10.24 13.90
CA SER A 323 0.59 10.59 12.49
C SER A 323 -0.28 11.82 12.27
N THR A 324 -1.43 11.89 12.92
CA THR A 324 -2.39 13.00 12.73
C THR A 324 -1.90 14.30 13.35
N LEU A 325 -1.31 14.25 14.55
CA LEU A 325 -0.70 15.43 15.17
C LEU A 325 0.48 15.94 14.33
N TYR A 326 1.30 15.05 13.80
CA TYR A 326 2.40 15.45 12.93
C TYR A 326 1.88 16.05 11.60
N ALA A 327 0.79 15.51 11.04
CA ALA A 327 0.15 16.09 9.86
C ALA A 327 -0.27 17.54 10.07
N LEU A 328 -0.82 17.88 11.24
CA LEU A 328 -1.29 19.24 11.59
C LEU A 328 -0.18 20.29 11.65
N VAL A 329 1.05 19.87 11.96
CA VAL A 329 2.20 20.78 12.07
C VAL A 329 3.12 20.73 10.84
N SER A 330 2.80 19.88 9.86
CA SER A 330 3.59 19.74 8.63
C SER A 330 3.43 20.99 7.74
N GLU A 331 4.54 21.56 7.28
CA GLU A 331 4.53 22.68 6.34
C GLU A 331 4.27 22.24 4.90
N GLY A 332 4.64 21.02 4.53
CA GLY A 332 4.48 20.44 3.20
C GLY A 332 3.12 19.79 3.02
N ALA A 333 2.39 20.17 1.98
CA ALA A 333 1.05 19.66 1.71
C ALA A 333 1.04 18.15 1.43
N ARG A 334 1.99 17.66 0.64
CA ARG A 334 2.10 16.21 0.35
C ARG A 334 2.46 15.41 1.58
N MET A 335 3.33 15.94 2.44
CA MET A 335 3.68 15.31 3.71
C MET A 335 2.47 15.25 4.65
N ALA A 336 1.76 16.37 4.79
CA ALA A 336 0.55 16.43 5.61
C ALA A 336 -0.50 15.41 5.13
N LEU A 337 -0.71 15.28 3.81
CA LEU A 337 -1.64 14.31 3.24
C LEU A 337 -1.22 12.86 3.51
N VAL A 338 0.07 12.53 3.34
CA VAL A 338 0.58 11.18 3.63
C VAL A 338 0.34 10.83 5.09
N LEU A 339 0.68 11.72 6.01
CA LEU A 339 0.54 11.51 7.46
C LEU A 339 -0.93 11.43 7.90
N ALA A 340 -1.79 12.36 7.45
CA ALA A 340 -3.22 12.32 7.76
C ALA A 340 -3.90 11.07 7.18
N GLY A 341 -3.54 10.69 5.95
CA GLY A 341 -4.01 9.46 5.33
C GLY A 341 -3.53 8.21 6.09
N THR A 342 -2.34 8.25 6.71
CA THR A 342 -1.86 7.16 7.57
C THR A 342 -2.70 7.04 8.84
N GLY A 343 -3.22 8.14 9.38
CA GLY A 343 -4.20 8.13 10.47
C GLY A 343 -5.46 7.34 10.08
N ALA A 344 -6.01 7.60 8.88
CA ALA A 344 -7.17 6.86 8.37
C ALA A 344 -6.87 5.36 8.19
N VAL A 345 -5.67 4.99 7.68
CA VAL A 345 -5.24 3.59 7.58
C VAL A 345 -5.18 2.94 8.96
N GLY A 346 -4.52 3.58 9.93
CA GLY A 346 -4.40 3.05 11.29
C GLY A 346 -5.76 2.80 11.95
N LEU A 347 -6.71 3.74 11.79
CA LEU A 347 -8.09 3.58 12.30
C LEU A 347 -8.83 2.43 11.60
N THR A 348 -8.65 2.26 10.28
CA THR A 348 -9.27 1.16 9.55
C THR A 348 -8.68 -0.19 9.98
N LEU A 349 -7.36 -0.28 10.20
CA LEU A 349 -6.71 -1.48 10.74
C LEU A 349 -7.18 -1.78 12.18
N LEU A 350 -7.41 -0.75 13.00
CA LEU A 350 -8.02 -0.89 14.32
C LEU A 350 -9.44 -1.48 14.23
N ALA A 351 -10.26 -1.02 13.27
CA ALA A 351 -11.59 -1.56 13.04
C ALA A 351 -11.54 -3.05 12.63
N ILE A 352 -10.56 -3.46 11.83
CA ILE A 352 -10.32 -4.87 11.46
C ILE A 352 -10.01 -5.71 12.71
N LEU A 353 -9.17 -5.23 13.62
CA LEU A 353 -8.85 -5.93 14.87
C LEU A 353 -10.08 -6.13 15.76
N GLY A 354 -11.14 -5.36 15.61
CA GLY A 354 -12.41 -5.56 16.29
C GLY A 354 -13.07 -6.93 16.01
N GLY A 355 -12.68 -7.60 14.95
CA GLY A 355 -12.97 -9.00 14.63
C GLY A 355 -14.38 -9.30 14.13
N LYS A 356 -15.36 -8.46 14.42
CA LYS A 356 -16.74 -8.58 13.94
C LYS A 356 -17.02 -7.46 12.94
N GLY A 357 -17.55 -7.78 11.74
CA GLY A 357 -17.79 -6.78 10.67
C GLY A 357 -16.59 -6.51 9.79
N VAL A 358 -15.80 -7.54 9.55
CA VAL A 358 -14.63 -7.48 8.66
C VAL A 358 -15.01 -6.94 7.26
N SER A 359 -16.22 -7.22 6.76
CA SER A 359 -16.71 -6.72 5.47
C SER A 359 -16.78 -5.18 5.40
N ALA A 360 -17.29 -4.52 6.45
CA ALA A 360 -17.35 -3.06 6.53
C ALA A 360 -15.93 -2.46 6.59
N SER A 361 -15.05 -3.04 7.42
CA SER A 361 -13.66 -2.62 7.54
C SER A 361 -12.87 -2.87 6.26
N MET A 362 -13.20 -3.93 5.49
CA MET A 362 -12.64 -4.16 4.15
C MET A 362 -13.06 -3.09 3.15
N ALA A 363 -14.36 -2.78 3.07
CA ALA A 363 -14.84 -1.71 2.20
C ALA A 363 -14.17 -0.38 2.54
N ALA A 364 -14.01 -0.09 3.83
CA ALA A 364 -13.28 1.09 4.28
C ALA A 364 -11.81 1.07 3.87
N LEU A 365 -11.15 -0.07 3.97
CA LEU A 365 -9.76 -0.23 3.55
C LEU A 365 -9.57 -0.01 2.04
N LEU A 366 -10.51 -0.55 1.22
CA LEU A 366 -10.52 -0.29 -0.23
C LEU A 366 -10.69 1.21 -0.51
N ALA A 367 -11.65 1.86 0.16
CA ALA A 367 -11.90 3.29 0.03
C ALA A 367 -10.69 4.13 0.46
N VAL A 368 -10.04 3.78 1.57
CA VAL A 368 -8.85 4.48 2.06
C VAL A 368 -7.65 4.25 1.14
N GLY A 369 -7.41 3.04 0.64
CA GLY A 369 -6.31 2.74 -0.28
C GLY A 369 -6.45 3.51 -1.61
N ILE A 370 -7.61 3.39 -2.27
CA ILE A 370 -7.91 4.12 -3.51
C ILE A 370 -7.93 5.63 -3.26
N GLY A 371 -8.56 6.08 -2.17
CA GLY A 371 -8.71 7.49 -1.80
C GLY A 371 -7.36 8.17 -1.54
N ARG A 372 -6.43 7.50 -0.85
CA ARG A 372 -5.06 8.01 -0.64
C ARG A 372 -4.32 8.20 -1.97
N GLY A 373 -4.42 7.21 -2.86
CA GLY A 373 -3.84 7.31 -4.20
C GLY A 373 -4.43 8.48 -4.98
N ALA A 374 -5.75 8.60 -5.02
CA ALA A 374 -6.47 9.67 -5.72
C ALA A 374 -6.17 11.06 -5.13
N ALA A 375 -6.18 11.19 -3.80
CA ALA A 375 -5.83 12.44 -3.12
C ALA A 375 -4.40 12.88 -3.45
N GLN A 376 -3.47 11.94 -3.50
CA GLN A 376 -2.08 12.23 -3.83
C GLN A 376 -1.90 12.64 -5.29
N LEU A 377 -2.66 12.06 -6.24
CA LEU A 377 -2.68 12.50 -7.64
C LEU A 377 -3.26 13.91 -7.76
N ALA A 378 -4.38 14.17 -7.10
CA ALA A 378 -5.03 15.48 -7.09
C ALA A 378 -4.10 16.55 -6.51
N LEU A 379 -3.51 16.29 -5.35
CA LEU A 379 -2.57 17.20 -4.72
C LEU A 379 -1.30 17.40 -5.54
N SER A 380 -0.78 16.35 -6.20
CA SER A 380 0.37 16.46 -7.10
C SER A 380 0.06 17.34 -8.31
N SER A 381 -1.17 17.30 -8.83
CA SER A 381 -1.63 18.20 -9.89
C SER A 381 -1.70 19.65 -9.39
N ILE A 382 -2.18 19.88 -8.17
CA ILE A 382 -2.26 21.20 -7.56
C ILE A 382 -0.86 21.76 -7.28
N THR A 383 0.02 20.99 -6.65
CA THR A 383 1.38 21.43 -6.28
C THR A 383 2.24 21.68 -7.51
N SER A 384 2.09 20.89 -8.58
CA SER A 384 2.79 21.12 -9.85
C SER A 384 2.24 22.36 -10.59
N GLY A 385 0.93 22.58 -10.57
CA GLY A 385 0.28 23.76 -11.15
C GLY A 385 0.68 25.05 -10.44
N LEU A 386 0.69 25.03 -9.11
CA LEU A 386 1.08 26.17 -8.26
C LEU A 386 2.59 26.26 -8.00
N ARG A 387 3.38 25.30 -8.48
CA ARG A 387 4.85 25.21 -8.32
C ARG A 387 5.32 25.36 -6.87
N SER A 388 4.54 24.91 -5.92
CA SER A 388 4.88 24.89 -4.49
C SER A 388 4.28 23.67 -3.81
N ASP A 389 4.94 23.20 -2.75
CA ASP A 389 4.45 22.16 -1.85
C ASP A 389 4.11 22.73 -0.46
N ARG A 390 4.42 23.99 -0.19
CA ARG A 390 4.17 24.61 1.11
C ARG A 390 2.71 24.98 1.26
N LEU A 391 2.06 24.46 2.30
CA LEU A 391 0.65 24.73 2.61
C LEU A 391 0.31 26.22 2.64
N GLN A 392 1.23 27.05 3.13
CA GLN A 392 1.04 28.51 3.22
C GLN A 392 1.00 29.20 1.85
N GLU A 393 1.51 28.54 0.80
CA GLU A 393 1.60 29.10 -0.56
C GLU A 393 0.53 28.52 -1.50
N LEU A 394 -0.22 27.49 -1.07
CA LEU A 394 -1.17 26.73 -1.89
C LEU A 394 -2.62 27.26 -1.80
N GLY A 395 -2.95 28.37 -1.37
CA GLY A 395 -4.33 28.83 -1.27
C GLY A 395 -5.04 29.05 -2.62
N GLY A 396 -6.36 28.99 -2.66
CA GLY A 396 -7.20 29.33 -3.79
C GLY A 396 -7.14 28.36 -4.97
N ALA A 397 -6.79 27.10 -4.72
CA ALA A 397 -6.74 26.07 -5.77
C ALA A 397 -8.11 25.81 -6.40
N TRP A 398 -9.22 25.99 -5.65
CA TRP A 398 -10.58 25.80 -6.14
C TRP A 398 -10.92 26.67 -7.34
N THR A 399 -10.49 27.92 -7.34
CA THR A 399 -10.77 28.86 -8.44
C THR A 399 -9.92 28.65 -9.69
N ARG A 400 -8.79 27.96 -9.57
CA ARG A 400 -7.81 27.81 -10.65
C ARG A 400 -7.68 26.40 -11.18
N LEU A 401 -7.82 25.42 -10.29
CA LEU A 401 -7.71 24.00 -10.53
C LEU A 401 -8.94 23.27 -9.97
N PRO A 402 -10.16 23.60 -10.44
CA PRO A 402 -11.41 23.13 -9.84
C PRO A 402 -11.52 21.61 -9.88
N ARG A 403 -11.10 20.95 -10.97
CA ARG A 403 -11.19 19.50 -11.12
C ARG A 403 -10.26 18.76 -10.14
N ALA A 404 -9.01 19.24 -10.02
CA ALA A 404 -8.06 18.67 -9.06
C ALA A 404 -8.52 18.92 -7.61
N SER A 405 -9.08 20.10 -7.32
CA SER A 405 -9.65 20.42 -6.00
C SER A 405 -10.88 19.57 -5.68
N ALA A 406 -11.76 19.33 -6.65
CA ALA A 406 -12.90 18.44 -6.50
C ALA A 406 -12.46 16.98 -6.26
N ALA A 407 -11.46 16.50 -6.99
CA ALA A 407 -10.88 15.17 -6.77
C ALA A 407 -10.28 15.03 -5.36
N LEU A 408 -9.57 16.06 -4.89
CA LEU A 408 -9.05 16.09 -3.51
C LEU A 408 -10.18 16.04 -2.48
N LEU A 409 -11.24 16.85 -2.65
CA LEU A 409 -12.40 16.84 -1.77
C LEU A 409 -13.06 15.47 -1.70
N LEU A 410 -13.38 14.88 -2.86
CA LEU A 410 -14.02 13.57 -2.94
C LEU A 410 -13.17 12.48 -2.27
N SER A 411 -11.86 12.50 -2.49
CA SER A 411 -10.95 11.55 -1.89
C SER A 411 -10.87 11.69 -0.37
N VAL A 412 -10.79 12.92 0.13
CA VAL A 412 -10.80 13.21 1.59
C VAL A 412 -12.12 12.78 2.20
N ALA A 413 -13.25 13.14 1.58
CA ALA A 413 -14.58 12.74 2.03
C ALA A 413 -14.75 11.21 2.05
N ALA A 414 -14.28 10.52 1.02
CA ALA A 414 -14.33 9.06 0.95
C ALA A 414 -13.53 8.40 2.09
N MET A 415 -12.30 8.85 2.33
CA MET A 415 -11.47 8.32 3.41
C MET A 415 -12.11 8.53 4.78
N MET A 416 -12.66 9.73 5.03
CA MET A 416 -13.30 10.05 6.30
C MET A 416 -14.59 9.27 6.52
N ALA A 417 -15.48 9.25 5.52
CA ALA A 417 -16.75 8.53 5.60
C ALA A 417 -16.54 7.04 5.82
N ALA A 418 -15.64 6.43 5.04
CA ALA A 418 -15.33 5.02 5.15
C ALA A 418 -14.73 4.64 6.51
N THR A 419 -13.79 5.44 7.02
CA THR A 419 -13.15 5.20 8.31
C THR A 419 -14.16 5.35 9.45
N ALA A 420 -15.00 6.39 9.42
CA ALA A 420 -16.05 6.61 10.41
C ALA A 420 -17.06 5.46 10.44
N ALA A 421 -17.53 5.03 9.26
CA ALA A 421 -18.48 3.93 9.14
C ALA A 421 -17.90 2.60 9.62
N ALA A 422 -16.62 2.31 9.31
CA ALA A 422 -15.94 1.10 9.80
C ALA A 422 -15.83 1.05 11.33
N LEU A 423 -15.52 2.19 11.96
CA LEU A 423 -15.46 2.29 13.42
C LEU A 423 -16.84 2.17 14.08
N ALA A 424 -17.89 2.66 13.39
CA ALA A 424 -19.25 2.64 13.88
C ALA A 424 -19.96 1.29 13.73
N SER A 425 -19.51 0.48 12.78
CA SER A 425 -20.19 -0.76 12.37
C SER A 425 -20.35 -1.76 13.51
N ARG A 426 -19.46 -1.74 14.53
CA ARG A 426 -19.54 -2.63 15.68
C ARG A 426 -18.86 -2.07 16.94
N PRO A 427 -19.22 -2.59 18.16
CA PRO A 427 -18.51 -2.21 19.39
C PRO A 427 -17.03 -2.62 19.29
N LEU A 428 -16.15 -1.66 19.53
CA LEU A 428 -14.73 -1.86 19.57
C LEU A 428 -14.31 -2.54 20.89
N PRO A 429 -13.25 -3.37 20.90
CA PRO A 429 -12.75 -4.00 22.14
C PRO A 429 -12.03 -3.01 23.08
N TRP A 430 -11.96 -1.74 22.72
CA TRP A 430 -11.41 -0.63 23.50
C TRP A 430 -12.43 0.50 23.63
N PRO A 431 -12.20 1.47 24.52
CA PRO A 431 -13.13 2.57 24.75
C PRO A 431 -13.43 3.36 23.47
N ASN A 432 -14.71 3.51 23.13
CA ASN A 432 -15.15 4.21 21.93
C ASN A 432 -14.62 5.67 21.84
N TRP A 433 -14.34 6.31 23.00
CA TRP A 433 -13.80 7.65 23.03
C TRP A 433 -12.38 7.76 22.44
N LEU A 434 -11.54 6.73 22.54
CA LEU A 434 -10.21 6.71 21.90
C LEU A 434 -10.34 6.68 20.36
N ALA A 435 -11.26 5.86 19.84
CA ALA A 435 -11.56 5.84 18.42
C ALA A 435 -12.15 7.18 17.94
N ALA A 436 -13.01 7.80 18.75
CA ALA A 436 -13.58 9.11 18.45
C ALA A 436 -12.52 10.21 18.41
N ILE A 437 -11.58 10.23 19.35
CA ILE A 437 -10.45 11.17 19.33
C ILE A 437 -9.59 10.96 18.08
N GLY A 438 -9.21 9.72 17.78
CA GLY A 438 -8.44 9.40 16.59
C GLY A 438 -9.13 9.82 15.29
N LEU A 439 -10.44 9.55 15.18
CA LEU A 439 -11.24 9.98 14.05
C LEU A 439 -11.33 11.51 13.96
N GLY A 440 -11.57 12.17 15.08
CA GLY A 440 -11.63 13.63 15.16
C GLY A 440 -10.33 14.29 14.69
N LEU A 441 -9.19 13.83 15.18
CA LEU A 441 -7.88 14.33 14.76
C LEU A 441 -7.59 14.05 13.28
N THR A 442 -7.95 12.87 12.78
CA THR A 442 -7.82 12.54 11.35
C THR A 442 -8.70 13.44 10.49
N ALA A 443 -9.95 13.67 10.91
CA ALA A 443 -10.89 14.53 10.24
C ALA A 443 -10.41 16.00 10.21
N ILE A 444 -9.90 16.50 11.34
CA ILE A 444 -9.29 17.84 11.41
C ILE A 444 -8.10 17.95 10.48
N SER A 445 -7.20 16.96 10.46
CA SER A 445 -5.99 16.98 9.65
C SER A 445 -6.32 16.99 8.15
N LEU A 446 -7.21 16.13 7.70
CA LEU A 446 -7.64 16.05 6.30
C LEU A 446 -8.49 17.26 5.89
N GLY A 447 -9.40 17.71 6.78
CA GLY A 447 -10.25 18.86 6.54
C GLY A 447 -9.46 20.17 6.47
N SER A 448 -8.49 20.38 7.36
CA SER A 448 -7.63 21.56 7.36
C SER A 448 -6.72 21.59 6.12
N LEU A 449 -6.16 20.45 5.72
CA LEU A 449 -5.39 20.35 4.49
C LEU A 449 -6.24 20.78 3.28
N TYR A 450 -7.45 20.25 3.15
CA TYR A 450 -8.36 20.61 2.06
C TYR A 450 -8.73 22.11 2.11
N ALA A 451 -9.11 22.61 3.28
CA ALA A 451 -9.52 24.00 3.46
C ALA A 451 -8.38 24.99 3.13
N LEU A 452 -7.16 24.70 3.55
CA LEU A 452 -5.99 25.52 3.25
C LEU A 452 -5.64 25.51 1.76
N VAL A 453 -5.62 24.35 1.13
CA VAL A 453 -5.28 24.19 -0.29
C VAL A 453 -6.39 24.74 -1.19
N GLY A 454 -7.65 24.39 -0.91
CA GLY A 454 -8.79 24.77 -1.75
C GLY A 454 -9.19 26.22 -1.61
N HIS A 455 -9.35 26.68 -0.39
CA HIS A 455 -9.99 27.96 -0.05
C HIS A 455 -9.10 28.94 0.71
N GLY A 456 -7.87 28.53 1.11
CA GLY A 456 -6.92 29.41 1.78
C GLY A 456 -6.52 30.62 0.94
N LEU A 457 -5.99 31.67 1.60
CA LEU A 457 -5.47 32.84 0.91
C LEU A 457 -4.17 32.46 0.18
N LEU A 458 -4.12 32.68 -1.12
CA LEU A 458 -2.91 32.53 -1.90
C LEU A 458 -1.90 33.62 -1.49
N ARG A 459 -0.87 33.25 -0.74
CA ARG A 459 0.24 34.14 -0.42
C ARG A 459 1.16 34.25 -1.63
N ARG A 460 1.10 35.38 -2.35
CA ARG A 460 1.87 35.61 -3.57
C ARG A 460 3.37 35.59 -3.30
N ARG A 461 4.10 34.71 -4.00
CA ARG A 461 5.51 34.96 -4.27
C ARG A 461 5.63 36.06 -5.32
N ARG A 462 6.59 36.99 -5.17
CA ARG A 462 6.83 38.11 -6.11
C ARG A 462 7.03 37.67 -7.58
N THR A 463 7.43 36.42 -7.81
CA THR A 463 7.75 35.84 -9.14
C THR A 463 6.67 34.94 -9.72
N PHE A 464 5.53 34.78 -9.06
CA PHE A 464 4.47 33.86 -9.50
C PHE A 464 3.37 34.62 -10.26
N ASP A 465 3.19 34.27 -11.53
CA ASP A 465 2.10 34.77 -12.37
C ASP A 465 0.88 33.82 -12.28
N PRO A 466 -0.18 34.22 -11.60
CA PRO A 466 -1.38 33.38 -11.43
C PRO A 466 -2.12 33.09 -12.73
N ALA A 467 -1.95 33.91 -13.79
CA ALA A 467 -2.63 33.73 -15.06
C ALA A 467 -2.08 32.52 -15.86
N ARG A 468 -0.87 32.05 -15.51
CA ARG A 468 -0.25 30.88 -16.14
C ARG A 468 -0.62 29.54 -15.51
N VAL A 469 -1.39 29.54 -14.42
CA VAL A 469 -1.88 28.31 -13.80
C VAL A 469 -2.98 27.73 -14.66
N ARG A 470 -2.75 26.57 -15.22
CA ARG A 470 -3.75 25.82 -16.00
C ARG A 470 -3.88 24.41 -15.49
N GLU A 471 -5.10 23.88 -15.53
CA GLU A 471 -5.31 22.46 -15.29
C GLU A 471 -4.54 21.61 -16.30
N PRO A 472 -4.09 20.40 -15.90
CA PRO A 472 -3.44 19.48 -16.83
C PRO A 472 -4.30 19.28 -18.07
N ALA A 473 -3.68 19.44 -19.23
CA ALA A 473 -4.35 19.30 -20.52
C ALA A 473 -4.74 17.83 -20.80
N GLY A 474 -5.74 17.64 -21.65
CA GLY A 474 -6.17 16.33 -22.10
C GLY A 474 -6.90 15.52 -21.01
N LEU A 475 -6.80 14.20 -21.09
CA LEU A 475 -7.49 13.26 -20.19
C LEU A 475 -6.77 13.02 -18.85
N VAL A 476 -5.73 13.78 -18.51
CA VAL A 476 -4.97 13.60 -17.26
C VAL A 476 -5.84 13.86 -16.02
N TRP A 477 -6.79 14.82 -16.10
CA TRP A 477 -7.74 15.09 -15.02
C TRP A 477 -8.66 13.89 -14.73
N VAL A 478 -8.94 13.06 -15.74
CA VAL A 478 -9.73 11.83 -15.58
C VAL A 478 -9.03 10.86 -14.63
N ALA A 479 -7.69 10.77 -14.74
CA ALA A 479 -6.88 9.95 -13.85
C ALA A 479 -6.90 10.40 -12.38
N THR A 480 -7.36 11.60 -12.08
CA THR A 480 -7.54 12.09 -10.71
C THR A 480 -8.99 11.97 -10.23
N LEU A 481 -9.94 12.31 -11.07
CA LEU A 481 -11.36 12.40 -10.67
C LEU A 481 -12.02 11.02 -10.58
N ILE A 482 -11.76 10.12 -11.54
CA ILE A 482 -12.36 8.77 -11.51
C ILE A 482 -11.96 7.98 -10.27
N PRO A 483 -10.67 7.85 -9.90
CA PRO A 483 -10.32 7.11 -8.68
C PRO A 483 -10.86 7.77 -7.42
N ALA A 484 -11.02 9.10 -7.38
CA ALA A 484 -11.67 9.79 -6.27
C ALA A 484 -13.18 9.42 -6.16
N ALA A 485 -13.89 9.36 -7.29
CA ALA A 485 -15.27 8.90 -7.33
C ALA A 485 -15.39 7.41 -6.95
N LEU A 486 -14.47 6.56 -7.43
CA LEU A 486 -14.43 5.14 -7.06
C LEU A 486 -14.12 4.93 -5.58
N ALA A 487 -13.27 5.77 -4.97
CA ALA A 487 -13.04 5.74 -3.54
C ALA A 487 -14.32 6.07 -2.75
N LEU A 488 -15.08 7.06 -3.21
CA LEU A 488 -16.37 7.42 -2.59
C LEU A 488 -17.39 6.29 -2.76
N LEU A 489 -17.44 5.66 -3.93
CA LEU A 489 -18.28 4.48 -4.16
C LEU A 489 -17.88 3.33 -3.24
N ALA A 490 -16.58 3.06 -3.09
CA ALA A 490 -16.09 2.05 -2.16
C ALA A 490 -16.45 2.38 -0.70
N ALA A 491 -16.43 3.66 -0.32
CA ALA A 491 -16.91 4.09 1.00
C ALA A 491 -18.41 3.80 1.19
N ALA A 492 -19.23 3.97 0.15
CA ALA A 492 -20.65 3.64 0.19
C ALA A 492 -20.92 2.13 0.33
N LEU A 493 -20.00 1.26 -0.09
CA LEU A 493 -20.11 -0.20 0.09
C LEU A 493 -20.20 -0.61 1.56
N VAL A 494 -19.66 0.19 2.49
CA VAL A 494 -19.75 -0.08 3.94
C VAL A 494 -21.22 -0.20 4.38
N HIS A 495 -22.10 0.60 3.78
CA HIS A 495 -23.52 0.65 4.13
C HIS A 495 -24.39 -0.31 3.30
N TRP A 496 -23.82 -0.97 2.30
CA TRP A 496 -24.58 -1.82 1.41
C TRP A 496 -24.63 -3.28 1.89
N THR A 497 -25.82 -3.76 2.24
CA THR A 497 -26.04 -5.16 2.67
C THR A 497 -25.62 -6.20 1.62
N GLY A 498 -25.71 -5.84 0.33
CA GLY A 498 -25.20 -6.67 -0.76
C GLY A 498 -23.69 -6.90 -0.67
N TRP A 499 -22.91 -5.92 -0.22
CA TRP A 499 -21.48 -6.05 0.00
C TRP A 499 -21.17 -7.02 1.13
N THR A 500 -21.85 -6.93 2.26
CA THR A 500 -21.65 -7.84 3.40
C THR A 500 -21.96 -9.27 3.01
N ARG A 501 -23.07 -9.49 2.30
CA ARG A 501 -23.42 -10.82 1.75
C ARG A 501 -22.40 -11.32 0.73
N PHE A 502 -21.89 -10.44 -0.13
CA PHE A 502 -20.89 -10.77 -1.14
C PHE A 502 -19.56 -11.22 -0.52
N VAL A 503 -19.09 -10.53 0.54
CA VAL A 503 -17.76 -10.75 1.12
C VAL A 503 -17.76 -11.82 2.22
N THR A 504 -18.68 -11.73 3.19
CA THR A 504 -18.63 -12.54 4.42
C THR A 504 -19.84 -13.43 4.63
N GLN A 505 -20.87 -13.30 3.77
CA GLN A 505 -22.20 -13.92 3.96
C GLN A 505 -22.87 -13.58 5.29
N ASP A 506 -22.38 -12.58 5.99
CA ASP A 506 -23.00 -12.07 7.21
C ASP A 506 -24.36 -11.45 6.84
N GLN A 507 -25.44 -11.97 7.42
CA GLN A 507 -26.80 -11.48 7.17
C GLN A 507 -27.20 -10.37 8.15
N SER A 508 -26.32 -10.01 9.11
CA SER A 508 -26.63 -8.95 10.06
C SER A 508 -26.73 -7.60 9.36
N PRO A 509 -27.86 -6.89 9.50
CA PRO A 509 -28.01 -5.59 8.87
C PRO A 509 -27.02 -4.57 9.46
N PRO A 510 -26.47 -3.65 8.64
CA PRO A 510 -25.65 -2.55 9.14
C PRO A 510 -26.47 -1.65 10.06
N ASN A 511 -25.84 -1.13 11.12
CA ASN A 511 -26.49 -0.15 11.99
C ASN A 511 -26.40 1.24 11.39
N ILE A 512 -27.15 1.47 10.32
CA ILE A 512 -27.14 2.69 9.51
C ILE A 512 -27.26 3.99 10.35
N PRO A 513 -28.17 4.10 11.34
CA PRO A 513 -28.26 5.32 12.16
C PRO A 513 -26.97 5.65 12.92
N ARG A 514 -26.32 4.62 13.50
CA ARG A 514 -25.07 4.82 14.22
C ARG A 514 -23.92 5.19 13.28
N GLU A 515 -23.85 4.54 12.13
CA GLU A 515 -22.83 4.80 11.12
C GLU A 515 -22.96 6.22 10.55
N LEU A 516 -24.17 6.65 10.22
CA LEU A 516 -24.43 8.01 9.76
C LEU A 516 -24.10 9.07 10.82
N ALA A 517 -24.37 8.80 12.11
CA ALA A 517 -23.98 9.70 13.18
C ALA A 517 -22.46 9.89 13.28
N TRP A 518 -21.68 8.83 13.13
CA TRP A 518 -20.21 8.92 13.12
C TRP A 518 -19.67 9.63 11.88
N VAL A 519 -20.26 9.39 10.71
CA VAL A 519 -19.93 10.09 9.47
C VAL A 519 -20.25 11.57 9.58
N ALA A 520 -21.44 11.92 10.08
CA ALA A 520 -21.84 13.30 10.30
C ALA A 520 -20.92 14.00 11.31
N LEU A 521 -20.58 13.33 12.42
CA LEU A 521 -19.65 13.85 13.41
C LEU A 521 -18.27 14.13 12.79
N ALA A 522 -17.74 13.19 12.01
CA ALA A 522 -16.46 13.36 11.32
C ALA A 522 -16.50 14.52 10.31
N ALA A 523 -17.60 14.66 9.55
CA ALA A 523 -17.80 15.74 8.60
C ALA A 523 -17.87 17.12 9.30
N VAL A 524 -18.65 17.23 10.37
CA VAL A 524 -18.74 18.46 11.18
C VAL A 524 -17.39 18.85 11.76
N ILE A 525 -16.67 17.90 12.36
CA ILE A 525 -15.34 18.13 12.92
C ILE A 525 -14.36 18.57 11.81
N ALA A 526 -14.40 17.94 10.62
CA ALA A 526 -13.54 18.32 9.51
C ALA A 526 -13.81 19.73 9.01
N VAL A 527 -15.08 20.11 8.87
CA VAL A 527 -15.46 21.45 8.40
C VAL A 527 -15.09 22.51 9.43
N ILE A 528 -15.48 22.33 10.69
CA ILE A 528 -15.20 23.30 11.76
C ILE A 528 -13.68 23.37 12.01
N GLY A 529 -13.01 22.24 12.16
CA GLY A 529 -11.57 22.17 12.38
C GLY A 529 -10.80 22.75 11.20
N GLY A 530 -11.22 22.42 9.96
CA GLY A 530 -10.65 22.98 8.74
C GLY A 530 -10.79 24.50 8.67
N PHE A 531 -11.98 25.03 9.01
CA PHE A 531 -12.22 26.48 9.04
C PHE A 531 -11.38 27.19 10.10
N ILE A 532 -11.34 26.66 11.33
CA ILE A 532 -10.54 27.20 12.43
C ILE A 532 -9.05 27.19 12.07
N LEU A 533 -8.53 26.10 11.54
CA LEU A 533 -7.10 25.97 11.20
C LEU A 533 -6.71 26.70 9.92
N SER A 534 -7.66 26.99 9.02
CA SER A 534 -7.38 27.87 7.85
C SER A 534 -7.08 29.33 8.27
N ARG A 535 -7.60 29.75 9.43
CA ARG A 535 -7.39 31.10 10.04
C ARG A 535 -7.08 30.97 11.54
N PRO A 536 -6.03 30.28 11.94
CA PRO A 536 -5.84 29.96 13.34
C PRO A 536 -5.53 31.21 14.17
N PRO A 537 -6.12 31.36 15.36
CA PRO A 537 -5.69 32.36 16.30
C PRO A 537 -4.22 32.12 16.69
N ARG A 538 -3.43 33.20 16.84
CA ARG A 538 -1.97 33.10 17.10
C ARG A 538 -1.63 32.15 18.26
N ARG A 539 -2.43 32.13 19.31
CA ARG A 539 -2.24 31.24 20.47
C ARG A 539 -2.34 29.75 20.09
N LEU A 540 -3.33 29.37 19.29
CA LEU A 540 -3.52 27.99 18.83
C LEU A 540 -2.34 27.55 17.94
N CYS A 541 -1.83 28.43 17.07
CA CYS A 541 -0.62 28.16 16.27
C CYS A 541 0.58 27.83 17.14
N ILE A 542 0.78 28.60 18.22
CA ILE A 542 1.92 28.43 19.12
C ILE A 542 1.82 27.09 19.86
N GLU A 543 0.64 26.73 20.36
CA GLU A 543 0.43 25.46 21.08
C GLU A 543 0.52 24.25 20.14
N LEU A 544 -0.06 24.32 18.96
CA LEU A 544 0.09 23.27 17.95
C LEU A 544 1.56 23.11 17.51
N TRP A 545 2.28 24.23 17.36
CA TRP A 545 3.71 24.19 17.05
C TRP A 545 4.54 23.56 18.18
N ARG A 546 4.24 23.88 19.45
CA ARG A 546 4.87 23.27 20.63
C ARG A 546 4.61 21.77 20.67
N LEU A 547 3.37 21.34 20.43
CA LEU A 547 2.97 19.95 20.42
C LEU A 547 3.65 19.18 19.27
N GLY A 548 3.70 19.79 18.08
CA GLY A 548 4.43 19.25 16.94
C GLY A 548 5.92 19.15 17.16
N ALA A 549 6.54 20.17 17.81
CA ALA A 549 7.94 20.14 18.18
C ALA A 549 8.26 19.07 19.24
N LEU A 550 7.30 18.77 20.13
CA LEU A 550 7.41 17.67 21.10
C LEU A 550 7.32 16.30 20.41
N VAL A 551 6.36 16.12 19.50
CA VAL A 551 6.23 14.90 18.68
C VAL A 551 7.47 14.70 17.80
N ALA A 552 7.99 15.77 17.18
CA ALA A 552 9.21 15.72 16.38
C ALA A 552 10.45 15.36 17.21
N ARG A 553 10.57 15.87 18.45
CA ARG A 553 11.65 15.50 19.39
C ARG A 553 11.54 14.07 19.87
N ALA A 554 10.35 13.62 20.23
CA ALA A 554 10.08 12.23 20.58
C ALA A 554 10.42 11.30 19.41
N TRP A 555 10.07 11.71 18.19
CA TRP A 555 10.43 11.01 16.98
C TRP A 555 11.94 10.97 16.74
N ALA A 556 12.62 12.10 16.83
CA ALA A 556 14.09 12.16 16.70
C ALA A 556 14.81 11.26 17.73
N GLY A 557 14.29 11.20 18.96
CA GLY A 557 14.75 10.26 19.99
C GLY A 557 14.51 8.80 19.61
N ALA A 558 13.30 8.45 19.16
CA ALA A 558 12.95 7.11 18.72
C ALA A 558 13.76 6.68 17.49
N VAL A 559 13.94 7.57 16.50
CA VAL A 559 14.81 7.34 15.33
C VAL A 559 16.26 7.18 15.76
N GLY A 560 16.74 7.97 16.72
CA GLY A 560 18.09 7.82 17.27
C GLY A 560 18.32 6.45 17.89
N LEU A 561 17.34 5.94 18.63
CA LEU A 561 17.35 4.58 19.20
C LEU A 561 17.26 3.51 18.13
N LEU A 562 16.29 3.62 17.21
CA LEU A 562 16.14 2.69 16.08
C LEU A 562 17.37 2.69 15.16
N ARG A 563 18.01 3.84 14.97
CA ARG A 563 19.24 3.96 14.20
C ARG A 563 20.40 3.25 14.90
N ARG A 564 20.59 3.47 16.21
CA ARG A 564 21.67 2.85 16.98
C ARG A 564 21.50 1.33 17.12
N PHE A 565 20.30 0.84 17.39
CA PHE A 565 20.04 -0.56 17.69
C PHE A 565 19.52 -1.40 16.51
N GLY A 566 18.97 -0.75 15.47
CA GLY A 566 18.37 -1.45 14.32
C GLY A 566 19.01 -1.09 12.98
N ALA A 567 19.04 0.18 12.61
CA ALA A 567 19.42 0.59 11.26
C ALA A 567 20.94 0.64 11.02
N GLU A 568 21.75 0.97 12.02
CA GLU A 568 23.21 0.99 11.86
C GLU A 568 23.82 -0.39 11.65
N PRO A 569 23.43 -1.45 12.39
CA PRO A 569 23.87 -2.80 12.09
C PRO A 569 23.41 -3.28 10.71
N VAL A 570 22.17 -3.02 10.34
CA VAL A 570 21.61 -3.40 9.03
C VAL A 570 22.27 -2.62 7.89
N MET A 571 22.53 -1.32 8.06
CA MET A 571 23.28 -0.53 7.08
C MET A 571 24.77 -0.91 7.01
N ALA A 572 25.36 -1.36 8.10
CA ALA A 572 26.71 -1.91 8.10
C ALA A 572 26.75 -3.24 7.32
N LEU A 573 25.75 -4.10 7.53
CA LEU A 573 25.59 -5.35 6.78
C LEU A 573 25.33 -5.08 5.28
N SER A 574 24.45 -4.11 4.96
CA SER A 574 24.19 -3.69 3.59
C SER A 574 25.41 -3.12 2.89
N ARG A 575 26.21 -2.28 3.58
CA ARG A 575 27.47 -1.78 3.05
C ARG A 575 28.53 -2.88 2.88
N ALA A 576 28.61 -3.82 3.82
CA ALA A 576 29.49 -4.96 3.69
C ALA A 576 29.06 -5.86 2.52
N PHE A 577 27.76 -6.05 2.32
CA PHE A 577 27.22 -6.79 1.17
C PHE A 577 27.46 -6.04 -0.15
N GLU A 578 27.20 -4.71 -0.21
CA GLU A 578 27.48 -3.88 -1.40
C GLU A 578 28.98 -3.89 -1.75
N THR A 579 29.86 -3.76 -0.77
CA THR A 579 31.31 -3.71 -1.03
C THR A 579 31.89 -5.09 -1.35
N GLN A 580 31.41 -6.16 -0.71
CA GLN A 580 31.96 -7.50 -0.93
C GLN A 580 31.27 -8.27 -2.06
N ALA A 581 29.92 -8.23 -2.13
CA ALA A 581 29.18 -9.00 -3.13
C ALA A 581 29.12 -8.27 -4.48
N LEU A 582 28.78 -6.97 -4.48
CA LEU A 582 28.71 -6.19 -5.72
C LEU A 582 30.11 -5.83 -6.24
N GLY A 583 31.09 -5.65 -5.37
CA GLY A 583 32.49 -5.46 -5.77
C GLY A 583 33.05 -6.72 -6.45
N ARG A 584 32.78 -7.92 -5.91
CA ARG A 584 33.14 -9.19 -6.54
C ARG A 584 32.36 -9.46 -7.83
N ALA A 585 31.06 -9.30 -7.83
CA ALA A 585 30.23 -9.43 -9.02
C ALA A 585 30.64 -8.42 -10.11
N GLY A 586 30.95 -7.19 -9.75
CA GLY A 586 31.46 -6.16 -10.67
C GLY A 586 32.83 -6.51 -11.25
N SER A 587 33.73 -7.11 -10.45
CA SER A 587 35.04 -7.59 -10.93
C SER A 587 34.90 -8.82 -11.83
N GLU A 588 33.99 -9.74 -11.51
CA GLU A 588 33.72 -10.94 -12.34
C GLU A 588 33.03 -10.55 -13.65
N ILE A 589 32.05 -9.64 -13.63
CA ILE A 589 31.43 -9.09 -14.83
C ILE A 589 32.47 -8.31 -15.66
N GLY A 590 33.33 -7.53 -15.03
CA GLY A 590 34.42 -6.81 -15.68
C GLY A 590 35.47 -7.72 -16.29
N SER A 591 35.75 -8.87 -15.68
CA SER A 591 36.65 -9.90 -16.25
C SER A 591 35.98 -10.66 -17.39
N ALA A 592 34.68 -10.99 -17.26
CA ALA A 592 33.91 -11.63 -18.33
C ALA A 592 33.73 -10.71 -19.56
N LEU A 593 33.51 -9.40 -19.35
CA LEU A 593 33.45 -8.41 -20.42
C LEU A 593 34.82 -8.21 -21.12
N ARG A 594 35.94 -8.28 -20.40
CA ARG A 594 37.26 -8.25 -20.99
C ARG A 594 37.55 -9.51 -21.82
N ALA A 595 37.22 -10.68 -21.29
CA ALA A 595 37.32 -11.94 -22.02
C ALA A 595 36.42 -11.94 -23.29
N ALA A 596 35.21 -11.38 -23.22
CA ALA A 596 34.34 -11.22 -24.39
C ALA A 596 34.92 -10.23 -25.42
N GLY A 597 35.62 -9.17 -24.98
CA GLY A 597 36.34 -8.24 -25.85
C GLY A 597 37.51 -8.90 -26.58
N GLU A 598 38.25 -9.79 -25.91
CA GLU A 598 39.32 -10.59 -26.51
C GLU A 598 38.80 -11.60 -27.54
N LEU A 599 37.52 -12.00 -27.43
CA LEU A 599 36.81 -12.85 -28.41
C LEU A 599 36.19 -12.07 -29.58
N GLY A 600 36.43 -10.75 -29.69
CA GLY A 600 35.97 -9.92 -30.82
C GLY A 600 34.47 -9.62 -30.79
N LEU A 601 33.80 -9.79 -29.65
CA LEU A 601 32.37 -9.40 -29.48
C LEU A 601 32.26 -7.89 -29.27
N PRO A 602 31.27 -7.19 -29.88
CA PRO A 602 31.12 -5.75 -29.74
C PRO A 602 30.78 -5.40 -28.29
N LEU A 603 31.67 -4.66 -27.65
CA LEU A 603 31.45 -4.12 -26.30
C LEU A 603 30.46 -2.95 -26.35
N PRO A 604 29.57 -2.79 -25.35
CA PRO A 604 28.76 -1.60 -25.24
C PRO A 604 29.66 -0.38 -25.05
N GLU A 605 29.43 0.68 -25.82
CA GLU A 605 30.20 1.93 -25.72
C GLU A 605 30.18 2.46 -24.28
N PRO A 606 31.32 2.85 -23.72
CA PRO A 606 31.37 3.45 -22.40
C PRO A 606 30.58 4.77 -22.41
N PRO A 607 29.87 5.12 -21.32
CA PRO A 607 29.16 6.39 -21.24
C PRO A 607 30.18 7.53 -21.48
N LEU A 608 29.86 8.40 -22.44
CA LEU A 608 30.67 9.57 -22.78
C LEU A 608 31.06 10.33 -21.51
N LYS A 609 32.36 10.39 -21.21
CA LYS A 609 32.89 11.23 -20.15
C LYS A 609 32.43 12.67 -20.44
N GLN A 610 31.62 13.24 -19.58
CA GLN A 610 31.28 14.65 -19.64
C GLN A 610 32.58 15.44 -19.51
N ASP A 611 32.91 16.19 -20.55
CA ASP A 611 34.09 17.08 -20.57
C ASP A 611 33.94 18.13 -19.44
N PRO A 612 34.86 18.17 -18.46
CA PRO A 612 34.81 19.17 -17.39
C PRO A 612 34.90 20.61 -17.89
N ARG A 613 35.23 20.83 -19.17
CA ARG A 613 35.41 22.18 -19.76
C ARG A 613 34.10 22.85 -20.23
N SER A 614 32.95 22.15 -20.20
CA SER A 614 31.66 22.73 -20.60
C SER A 614 31.02 23.64 -19.55
N ARG A 615 31.69 23.92 -18.41
CA ARG A 615 31.19 24.79 -17.34
C ARG A 615 31.68 26.24 -17.40
N SER A 616 32.26 26.70 -18.50
CA SER A 616 32.52 28.13 -18.65
C SER A 616 31.27 28.84 -19.16
N GLY A 617 30.39 29.21 -18.25
CA GLY A 617 29.31 30.15 -18.54
C GLY A 617 29.86 31.53 -18.93
N PRO A 618 29.12 32.32 -19.71
CA PRO A 618 29.59 33.63 -20.19
C PRO A 618 29.82 34.58 -19.01
N LYS A 619 31.01 35.25 -18.97
CA LYS A 619 31.31 36.33 -18.05
C LYS A 619 30.29 37.45 -18.22
N PRO A 620 29.80 38.10 -17.15
CA PRO A 620 28.96 39.28 -17.26
C PRO A 620 29.79 40.40 -17.89
N ARG A 621 29.26 40.97 -18.96
CA ARG A 621 29.79 42.24 -19.50
C ARG A 621 29.44 43.39 -18.57
N SER A 622 30.45 44.17 -18.23
CA SER A 622 30.40 45.43 -17.52
C SER A 622 29.38 46.42 -18.04
#